data_4f1e017d7ca23eed1394fcac00105676
#
_entry.id   4f1e017d7ca23eed1394fcac00105676
#
_cell.length_a   1.000
_cell.length_b   1.000
_cell.length_c   1.000
_cell.angle_alpha   90.00
_cell.angle_beta   90.00
_cell.angle_gamma   90.00
#
_symmetry.space_group_name_H-M   'P 1'
#
loop_
_entity.id
_entity.type
_entity.pdbx_description
1 polymer ?
#
loop_
_entity_poly.entity_id
_entity_poly.type
_entity_poly.pdbx_seq_one_letter_code
_entity_poly.pdbx_strand_id
1 'polypeptide(L)'
;MNNLNEKIGITASIFIIIGCLFKAFHLQGAVIVLASGFLFFSLIFIPFLIFSQLKENKIIHALASFFLCTLMLGVLFKIMHWPFANFLISWTITISLFCITPLYIIVNYLKKTNELFTKKNRLQNILIGILSLAFLSLWYALIDFSKTPNPYSIP
;
A
#
# COMPACT_ATOMS: atom_id res chain seq x y z
N MET A 1 -9.28 13.45 12.12
CA MET A 1 -9.07 12.00 12.42
C MET A 1 -9.34 11.79 13.90
N ASN A 2 -10.13 10.78 14.27
CA ASN A 2 -10.38 10.49 15.69
C ASN A 2 -9.10 9.93 16.31
N ASN A 3 -8.77 10.36 17.52
CA ASN A 3 -7.61 9.87 18.30
C ASN A 3 -7.52 8.33 18.36
N LEU A 4 -8.64 7.64 18.22
CA LEU A 4 -8.71 6.18 18.22
C LEU A 4 -8.07 5.57 16.95
N ASN A 5 -8.40 6.11 15.77
CA ASN A 5 -7.88 5.61 14.49
C ASN A 5 -6.36 5.77 14.41
N GLU A 6 -5.85 6.89 14.92
CA GLU A 6 -4.42 7.16 14.96
C GLU A 6 -3.69 6.16 15.86
N LYS A 7 -4.23 5.90 17.06
CA LYS A 7 -3.67 4.91 17.98
C LYS A 7 -3.66 3.50 17.40
N ILE A 8 -4.75 3.10 16.75
CA ILE A 8 -4.85 1.78 16.08
C ILE A 8 -3.79 1.66 14.98
N GLY A 9 -3.63 2.70 14.15
CA GLY A 9 -2.63 2.70 13.09
C GLY A 9 -1.20 2.62 13.62
N ILE A 10 -0.87 3.38 14.65
CA ILE A 10 0.43 3.36 15.32
C ILE A 10 0.71 1.97 15.90
N THR A 11 -0.24 1.39 16.63
CA THR A 11 -0.10 0.07 17.23
C THR A 11 0.15 -1.01 16.17
N ALA A 12 -0.63 -1.02 15.09
CA ALA A 12 -0.44 -1.95 13.98
C ALA A 12 0.94 -1.81 13.32
N SER A 13 1.39 -0.56 13.11
CA SER A 13 2.70 -0.28 12.53
C SER A 13 3.84 -0.76 13.42
N ILE A 14 3.73 -0.61 14.73
CA ILE A 14 4.70 -1.12 15.70
C ILE A 14 4.81 -2.66 15.61
N PHE A 15 3.67 -3.37 15.53
CA PHE A 15 3.67 -4.83 15.36
C PHE A 15 4.37 -5.27 14.06
N ILE A 16 4.15 -4.55 12.97
CA ILE A 16 4.82 -4.84 11.69
C ILE A 16 6.33 -4.62 11.82
N ILE A 17 6.77 -3.51 12.43
CA ILE A 17 8.19 -3.21 12.61
C ILE A 17 8.87 -4.28 13.48
N ILE A 18 8.25 -4.65 14.62
CA ILE A 18 8.76 -5.69 15.50
C ILE A 18 8.84 -7.03 14.77
N GLY A 19 7.81 -7.39 14.00
CA GLY A 19 7.78 -8.60 13.19
C GLY A 19 8.88 -8.62 12.12
N CYS A 20 9.16 -7.48 11.47
CA CYS A 20 10.27 -7.35 10.53
C CYS A 20 11.63 -7.54 11.22
N LEU A 21 11.83 -6.94 12.39
CA LEU A 21 13.05 -7.11 13.18
C LEU A 21 13.23 -8.58 13.59
N PHE A 22 12.20 -9.24 14.10
CA PHE A 22 12.25 -10.65 14.46
C PHE A 22 12.62 -11.53 13.26
N LYS A 23 12.09 -11.20 12.07
CA LYS A 23 12.44 -11.92 10.85
C LYS A 23 13.87 -11.67 10.41
N ALA A 24 14.37 -10.44 10.54
CA ALA A 24 15.77 -10.09 10.24
C ALA A 24 16.77 -10.83 11.14
N PHE A 25 16.41 -11.03 12.41
CA PHE A 25 17.22 -11.78 13.37
C PHE A 25 16.94 -13.28 13.40
N HIS A 26 16.14 -13.80 12.45
CA HIS A 26 15.75 -15.21 12.35
C HIS A 26 15.13 -15.78 13.65
N LEU A 27 14.46 -14.93 14.44
CA LEU A 27 13.82 -15.36 15.69
C LEU A 27 12.59 -16.24 15.41
N GLN A 28 12.40 -17.24 16.29
CA GLN A 28 11.20 -18.08 16.22
C GLN A 28 9.95 -17.24 16.47
N GLY A 29 8.88 -17.52 15.71
CA GLY A 29 7.62 -16.78 15.83
C GLY A 29 7.56 -15.45 15.05
N ALA A 30 8.63 -15.03 14.38
CA ALA A 30 8.66 -13.80 13.57
C ALA A 30 7.49 -13.69 12.58
N VAL A 31 7.15 -14.81 11.93
CA VAL A 31 6.05 -14.87 10.95
C VAL A 31 4.71 -14.59 11.61
N ILE A 32 4.47 -15.11 12.82
CA ILE A 32 3.21 -14.91 13.56
C ILE A 32 3.05 -13.44 13.94
N VAL A 33 4.10 -12.82 14.47
CA VAL A 33 4.08 -11.40 14.87
C VAL A 33 3.88 -10.52 13.63
N LEU A 34 4.57 -10.80 12.55
CA LEU A 34 4.44 -10.06 11.30
C LEU A 34 3.04 -10.21 10.71
N ALA A 35 2.53 -11.44 10.62
CA ALA A 35 1.19 -11.72 10.10
C ALA A 35 0.10 -11.04 10.93
N SER A 36 0.20 -11.08 12.27
CA SER A 36 -0.75 -10.40 13.14
C SER A 36 -0.75 -8.88 12.91
N GLY A 37 0.42 -8.26 12.75
CA GLY A 37 0.54 -6.85 12.42
C GLY A 37 -0.12 -6.48 11.08
N PHE A 38 0.13 -7.27 10.03
CA PHE A 38 -0.49 -7.05 8.71
C PHE A 38 -2.02 -7.25 8.75
N LEU A 39 -2.51 -8.28 9.44
CA LEU A 39 -3.95 -8.51 9.62
C LEU A 39 -4.61 -7.35 10.38
N PHE A 40 -4.00 -6.91 11.47
CA PHE A 40 -4.51 -5.81 12.27
C PHE A 40 -4.57 -4.51 11.45
N PHE A 41 -3.53 -4.25 10.68
CA PHE A 41 -3.46 -3.08 9.81
C PHE A 41 -4.49 -3.14 8.69
N SER A 42 -4.59 -4.28 7.97
CA SER A 42 -5.46 -4.41 6.80
C SER A 42 -6.94 -4.56 7.16
N LEU A 43 -7.27 -5.32 8.21
CA LEU A 43 -8.68 -5.62 8.54
C LEU A 43 -9.31 -4.63 9.52
N ILE A 44 -8.51 -3.92 10.31
CA ILE A 44 -9.04 -2.98 11.30
C ILE A 44 -8.72 -1.54 10.90
N PHE A 45 -7.45 -1.18 10.77
CA PHE A 45 -7.07 0.21 10.53
C PHE A 45 -7.56 0.73 9.18
N ILE A 46 -7.33 0.01 8.09
CA ILE A 46 -7.68 0.49 6.75
C ILE A 46 -9.20 0.63 6.54
N PRO A 47 -10.07 -0.31 6.94
CA PRO A 47 -11.51 -0.10 6.87
C PRO A 47 -11.98 1.14 7.63
N PHE A 48 -11.47 1.39 8.84
CA PHE A 48 -11.76 2.61 9.58
C PHE A 48 -11.32 3.87 8.83
N LEU A 49 -10.15 3.81 8.20
CA LEU A 49 -9.64 4.90 7.36
C LEU A 49 -10.56 5.16 6.17
N ILE A 50 -10.99 4.11 5.45
CA ILE A 50 -11.92 4.19 4.32
C ILE A 50 -13.24 4.83 4.76
N PHE A 51 -13.84 4.37 5.85
CA PHE A 51 -15.08 4.95 6.37
C PHE A 51 -14.94 6.44 6.73
N SER A 52 -13.82 6.81 7.34
CA SER A 52 -13.53 8.22 7.66
C SER A 52 -13.42 9.07 6.38
N GLN A 53 -12.73 8.57 5.36
CA GLN A 53 -12.54 9.26 4.10
C GLN A 53 -13.83 9.39 3.29
N LEU A 54 -14.69 8.38 3.32
CA LEU A 54 -16.01 8.41 2.68
C LEU A 54 -16.93 9.46 3.35
N LYS A 55 -16.90 9.57 4.68
CA LYS A 55 -17.64 10.61 5.40
C LYS A 55 -17.20 12.04 5.03
N GLU A 56 -15.93 12.20 4.66
CA GLU A 56 -15.39 13.49 4.23
C GLU A 56 -15.52 13.72 2.70
N ASN A 57 -16.29 12.89 1.99
CA ASN A 57 -16.42 12.91 0.52
C ASN A 57 -15.09 12.81 -0.24
N LYS A 58 -14.09 12.14 0.35
CA LYS A 58 -12.77 11.91 -0.24
C LYS A 58 -12.70 10.54 -0.94
N ILE A 59 -13.56 10.31 -1.93
CA ILE A 59 -13.75 9.01 -2.60
C ILE A 59 -12.43 8.45 -3.15
N ILE A 60 -11.59 9.29 -3.74
CA ILE A 60 -10.31 8.84 -4.33
C ILE A 60 -9.33 8.37 -3.26
N HIS A 61 -9.30 9.03 -2.10
CA HIS A 61 -8.46 8.59 -0.99
C HIS A 61 -8.98 7.27 -0.42
N ALA A 62 -10.30 7.09 -0.33
CA ALA A 62 -10.92 5.85 0.08
C ALA A 62 -10.58 4.70 -0.89
N LEU A 63 -10.63 4.98 -2.20
CA LEU A 63 -10.26 4.01 -3.23
C LEU A 63 -8.77 3.63 -3.13
N ALA A 64 -7.88 4.61 -2.99
CA ALA A 64 -6.45 4.36 -2.80
C ALA A 64 -6.19 3.52 -1.53
N SER A 65 -6.90 3.79 -0.42
CA SER A 65 -6.80 3.01 0.81
C SER A 65 -7.28 1.57 0.63
N PHE A 66 -8.32 1.35 -0.19
CA PHE A 66 -8.80 0.01 -0.53
C PHE A 66 -7.73 -0.80 -1.28
N PHE A 67 -7.08 -0.20 -2.28
CA PHE A 67 -5.98 -0.86 -3.00
C PHE A 67 -4.77 -1.10 -2.10
N LEU A 68 -4.47 -0.19 -1.18
CA LEU A 68 -3.44 -0.41 -0.16
C LEU A 68 -3.77 -1.62 0.72
N CYS A 69 -5.03 -1.78 1.14
CA CYS A 69 -5.48 -2.96 1.88
C CYS A 69 -5.22 -4.25 1.11
N THR A 70 -5.63 -4.30 -0.15
CA THR A 70 -5.44 -5.47 -1.03
C THR A 70 -3.96 -5.79 -1.22
N LEU A 71 -3.11 -4.77 -1.37
CA LEU A 71 -1.66 -4.94 -1.46
C LEU A 71 -1.08 -5.55 -0.19
N MET A 72 -1.47 -5.05 0.99
CA MET A 72 -1.02 -5.57 2.28
C MET A 72 -1.43 -7.03 2.48
N LEU A 73 -2.66 -7.39 2.10
CA LEU A 73 -3.12 -8.78 2.12
C LEU A 73 -2.32 -9.66 1.13
N GLY A 74 -2.03 -9.16 -0.06
CA GLY A 74 -1.17 -9.85 -1.03
C GLY A 74 0.24 -10.13 -0.48
N VAL A 75 0.85 -9.15 0.18
CA VAL A 75 2.14 -9.31 0.85
C VAL A 75 2.07 -10.34 1.97
N LEU A 76 1.01 -10.29 2.79
CA LEU A 76 0.77 -11.30 3.83
C LEU A 76 0.70 -12.70 3.24
N PHE A 77 -0.09 -12.91 2.17
CA PHE A 77 -0.22 -14.19 1.48
C PHE A 77 1.13 -14.69 0.96
N LYS A 78 1.97 -13.77 0.47
CA LYS A 78 3.31 -14.12 -0.01
C LYS A 78 4.23 -14.57 1.14
N ILE A 79 4.16 -13.90 2.28
CA ILE A 79 4.94 -14.26 3.48
C ILE A 79 4.51 -15.63 4.03
N MET A 80 3.21 -15.93 3.97
CA MET A 80 2.62 -17.20 4.42
C MET A 80 2.70 -18.31 3.37
N HIS A 81 3.29 -18.03 2.20
CA HIS A 81 3.35 -18.95 1.05
C HIS A 81 1.97 -19.46 0.59
N TRP A 82 0.93 -18.65 0.78
CA TRP A 82 -0.42 -18.99 0.34
C TRP A 82 -0.59 -18.84 -1.17
N PRO A 83 -1.45 -19.62 -1.80
CA PRO A 83 -1.76 -19.51 -3.21
C PRO A 83 -2.37 -18.12 -3.52
N PHE A 84 -2.33 -17.74 -4.79
CA PHE A 84 -2.84 -16.44 -5.28
C PHE A 84 -2.10 -15.18 -4.81
N ALA A 85 -1.06 -15.26 -3.98
CA ALA A 85 -0.30 -14.09 -3.52
C ALA A 85 0.23 -13.25 -4.69
N ASN A 86 0.87 -13.89 -5.66
CA ASN A 86 1.43 -13.21 -6.84
C ASN A 86 0.34 -12.56 -7.71
N PHE A 87 -0.82 -13.21 -7.82
CA PHE A 87 -1.97 -12.68 -8.54
C PHE A 87 -2.49 -11.40 -7.87
N LEU A 88 -2.76 -11.45 -6.55
CA LEU A 88 -3.22 -10.28 -5.79
C LEU A 88 -2.25 -9.09 -5.89
N ILE A 89 -0.96 -9.34 -5.69
CA ILE A 89 0.06 -8.29 -5.74
C ILE A 89 0.13 -7.70 -7.15
N SER A 90 0.25 -8.54 -8.18
CA SER A 90 0.39 -8.11 -9.57
C SER A 90 -0.82 -7.26 -10.03
N TRP A 91 -2.04 -7.74 -9.79
CA TRP A 91 -3.27 -7.02 -10.13
C TRP A 91 -3.39 -5.69 -9.39
N THR A 92 -3.13 -5.72 -8.08
CA THR A 92 -3.23 -4.51 -7.26
C THR A 92 -2.24 -3.45 -7.73
N ILE A 93 -0.99 -3.82 -8.01
CA ILE A 93 0.04 -2.89 -8.47
C ILE A 93 -0.31 -2.37 -9.87
N THR A 94 -0.75 -3.24 -10.79
CA THR A 94 -1.13 -2.82 -12.14
C THR A 94 -2.27 -1.80 -12.12
N ILE A 95 -3.35 -2.08 -11.39
CA ILE A 95 -4.48 -1.15 -11.28
C ILE A 95 -4.07 0.14 -10.57
N SER A 96 -3.28 0.04 -9.50
CA SER A 96 -2.79 1.22 -8.79
C SER A 96 -1.92 2.11 -9.68
N LEU A 97 -1.05 1.52 -10.49
CA LEU A 97 -0.15 2.24 -11.39
C LEU A 97 -0.91 2.94 -12.51
N PHE A 98 -1.80 2.21 -13.20
CA PHE A 98 -2.43 2.71 -14.43
C PHE A 98 -3.73 3.48 -14.18
N CYS A 99 -4.44 3.22 -13.09
CA CYS A 99 -5.73 3.85 -12.81
C CYS A 99 -5.66 4.79 -11.61
N ILE A 100 -5.25 4.29 -10.44
CA ILE A 100 -5.39 5.03 -9.19
C ILE A 100 -4.41 6.21 -9.12
N THR A 101 -3.15 5.98 -9.44
CA THR A 101 -2.11 7.02 -9.35
C THR A 101 -2.38 8.19 -10.32
N PRO A 102 -2.67 7.98 -11.62
CA PRO A 102 -3.02 9.08 -12.53
C PRO A 102 -4.29 9.82 -12.08
N LEU A 103 -5.32 9.07 -11.67
CA LEU A 103 -6.57 9.65 -11.20
C LEU A 103 -6.36 10.52 -9.95
N TYR A 104 -5.54 10.07 -9.02
CA TYR A 104 -5.17 10.81 -7.82
C TYR A 104 -4.45 12.13 -8.17
N ILE A 105 -3.51 12.08 -9.11
CA ILE A 105 -2.78 13.27 -9.59
C ILE A 105 -3.74 14.25 -10.24
N ILE A 106 -4.60 13.77 -11.16
CA ILE A 106 -5.56 14.61 -11.90
C ILE A 106 -6.52 15.31 -10.93
N VAL A 107 -7.11 14.57 -9.99
CA VAL A 107 -8.09 15.16 -9.06
C VAL A 107 -7.46 16.14 -8.10
N ASN A 108 -6.26 15.84 -7.59
CA ASN A 108 -5.55 16.81 -6.76
C ASN A 108 -5.10 18.05 -7.56
N TYR A 109 -4.87 17.91 -8.87
CA TYR A 109 -4.58 19.02 -9.75
C TYR A 109 -5.82 19.87 -10.03
N LEU A 110 -6.97 19.23 -10.29
CA LEU A 110 -8.24 19.89 -10.61
C LEU A 110 -8.92 20.52 -9.37
N LYS A 111 -8.66 20.02 -8.19
CA LYS A 111 -9.21 20.54 -6.90
C LYS A 111 -8.69 21.93 -6.52
N LYS A 112 -8.19 22.67 -7.53
CA LYS A 112 -7.51 23.95 -7.45
C LYS A 112 -8.41 25.15 -7.05
N THR A 113 -9.71 25.02 -6.99
CA THR A 113 -10.60 26.18 -7.10
C THR A 113 -11.04 26.82 -5.79
N ASN A 114 -10.80 26.22 -4.64
CA ASN A 114 -11.19 26.87 -3.38
C ASN A 114 -10.05 26.82 -2.36
N GLU A 115 -9.50 28.00 -2.10
CA GLU A 115 -8.78 28.42 -0.91
C GLU A 115 -7.34 27.90 -0.71
N LEU A 116 -6.42 28.86 -0.71
CA LEU A 116 -5.11 28.85 -0.02
C LEU A 116 -4.20 27.63 -0.23
N PHE A 117 -4.30 26.96 -1.36
CA PHE A 117 -3.25 26.02 -1.74
C PHE A 117 -2.00 26.81 -2.15
N THR A 118 -1.15 27.05 -1.17
CA THR A 118 0.17 27.63 -1.40
C THR A 118 0.88 26.84 -2.50
N LYS A 119 1.59 27.53 -3.40
CA LYS A 119 2.40 26.92 -4.49
C LYS A 119 3.25 25.75 -3.99
N LYS A 120 3.66 25.76 -2.72
CA LYS A 120 4.38 24.72 -2.00
C LYS A 120 3.59 23.40 -1.86
N ASN A 121 2.33 23.45 -1.47
CA ASN A 121 1.50 22.24 -1.27
C ASN A 121 1.17 21.57 -2.60
N ARG A 122 1.05 22.36 -3.68
CA ARG A 122 0.84 21.85 -5.02
C ARG A 122 2.06 21.06 -5.54
N LEU A 123 3.26 21.59 -5.35
CA LEU A 123 4.51 20.92 -5.69
C LEU A 123 4.69 19.63 -4.89
N GLN A 124 4.40 19.65 -3.60
CA GLN A 124 4.48 18.44 -2.76
C GLN A 124 3.53 17.34 -3.24
N ASN A 125 2.29 17.67 -3.58
CA ASN A 125 1.32 16.66 -4.07
C ASN A 125 1.72 16.08 -5.42
N ILE A 126 2.28 16.88 -6.32
CA ILE A 126 2.80 16.41 -7.60
C ILE A 126 4.03 15.50 -7.39
N LEU A 127 4.96 15.90 -6.52
CA LEU A 127 6.15 15.10 -6.19
C LEU A 127 5.77 13.77 -5.56
N ILE A 128 4.82 13.74 -4.63
CA ILE A 128 4.32 12.49 -4.03
C ILE A 128 3.69 11.60 -5.11
N GLY A 129 2.91 12.16 -6.03
CA GLY A 129 2.33 11.42 -7.14
C GLY A 129 3.40 10.82 -8.07
N ILE A 130 4.40 11.60 -8.46
CA ILE A 130 5.51 11.13 -9.31
C ILE A 130 6.33 10.06 -8.58
N LEU A 131 6.63 10.26 -7.30
CA LEU A 131 7.39 9.31 -6.49
C LEU A 131 6.65 7.98 -6.32
N SER A 132 5.34 8.03 -6.07
CA SER A 132 4.50 6.82 -5.97
C SER A 132 4.44 6.07 -7.31
N LEU A 133 4.35 6.79 -8.42
CA LEU A 133 4.36 6.22 -9.76
C LEU A 133 5.70 5.55 -10.08
N ALA A 134 6.82 6.21 -9.76
CA ALA A 134 8.15 5.66 -9.91
C ALA A 134 8.36 4.40 -9.06
N PHE A 135 7.92 4.42 -7.80
CA PHE A 135 8.00 3.28 -6.90
C PHE A 135 7.18 2.08 -7.40
N LEU A 136 5.93 2.32 -7.82
CA LEU A 136 5.07 1.27 -8.35
C LEU A 136 5.59 0.69 -9.66
N SER A 137 6.14 1.53 -10.56
CA SER A 137 6.73 1.05 -11.82
C SER A 137 7.97 0.20 -11.59
N LEU A 138 8.82 0.59 -10.64
CA LEU A 138 10.00 -0.20 -10.26
C LEU A 138 9.58 -1.56 -9.67
N TRP A 139 8.56 -1.56 -8.82
CA TRP A 139 8.02 -2.79 -8.24
C TRP A 139 7.39 -3.69 -9.29
N TYR A 140 6.66 -3.12 -10.25
CA TYR A 140 6.09 -3.86 -11.37
C TYR A 140 7.19 -4.53 -12.21
N ALA A 141 8.24 -3.79 -12.54
CA ALA A 141 9.39 -4.34 -13.26
C ALA A 141 10.06 -5.51 -12.52
N LEU A 142 10.23 -5.38 -11.19
CA LEU A 142 10.81 -6.46 -10.37
C LEU A 142 9.95 -7.73 -10.37
N ILE A 143 8.62 -7.61 -10.38
CA ILE A 143 7.71 -8.76 -10.45
C ILE A 143 7.83 -9.44 -11.81
N ASP A 144 7.94 -8.67 -12.87
CA ASP A 144 8.01 -9.20 -14.24
C ASP A 144 9.34 -9.92 -14.48
N PHE A 145 10.45 -9.37 -14.00
CA PHE A 145 11.75 -10.05 -14.01
C PHE A 145 11.75 -11.39 -13.26
N SER A 146 10.97 -11.49 -12.17
CA SER A 146 10.88 -12.75 -11.41
C SER A 146 10.12 -13.86 -12.14
N LYS A 147 9.40 -13.55 -13.21
CA LYS A 147 8.61 -14.49 -14.02
C LYS A 147 9.38 -15.01 -15.24
N THR A 148 10.47 -14.36 -15.63
CA THR A 148 11.27 -14.84 -16.78
C THR A 148 11.92 -16.18 -16.41
N PRO A 149 11.71 -17.24 -17.19
CA PRO A 149 12.41 -18.51 -16.99
C PRO A 149 13.90 -18.26 -17.10
N ASN A 150 14.67 -18.83 -16.18
CA ASN A 150 16.12 -18.76 -16.26
C ASN A 150 16.57 -19.36 -17.61
N PRO A 151 17.14 -18.59 -18.56
CA PRO A 151 17.55 -19.11 -19.86
C PRO A 151 18.63 -20.20 -19.77
N TYR A 152 19.19 -20.41 -18.57
CA TYR A 152 20.20 -21.42 -18.27
C TYR A 152 19.65 -22.68 -17.56
N SER A 153 18.32 -22.78 -17.33
CA SER A 153 17.72 -24.05 -16.92
C SER A 153 17.65 -24.97 -18.12
N ILE A 154 18.77 -25.59 -18.46
CA ILE A 154 18.85 -26.72 -19.40
C ILE A 154 18.22 -27.93 -18.69
N PRO A 155 17.34 -28.68 -19.38
CA PRO A 155 16.73 -29.90 -18.84
C PRO A 155 17.74 -31.00 -18.53
#